data_eec0c0722a9a5b5d701c93c71138c98d
#
_entry.id   eec0c0722a9a5b5d701c93c71138c98d
#
_cell.length_a   1.000
_cell.length_b   1.000
_cell.length_c   1.000
_cell.angle_alpha   90.00
_cell.angle_beta   90.00
_cell.angle_gamma   90.00
#
_symmetry.space_group_name_H-M   'P 1'
#
loop_
_entity.id
_entity.type
_entity.pdbx_description
1 polymer ?
#
loop_
_entity_poly.entity_id
_entity_poly.type
_entity_poly.pdbx_seq_one_letter_code
_entity_poly.pdbx_strand_id
1 'polypeptide(L)'
;MLFESTRGGDKAKTFEEVLLKGLADDGGLYIPTEWPKADIRKLQECNSFIDIAKLIVPLFTESSYKKEEVITLLENTWHDFEKSDLVGIKKVNEDIFIGELFHGPTAAFKDFGLQLCAAFFNKALEKNNQTAIILGATSGDTGSAAIDACKEYKNIKTFMLLPEGNMTDIQRKQMTTVNQENVFVLNINGTFDDCQDIVKSAFKDKSFLKHDQVLLAVNSINWTRIIGQICYYFYLCMKINNFSKQLCFSVPTGNFGNVFACYSELKLVLPVKKIAVAVNENDILHRFFSKNLYKKELVNETLSPSMDITVASNFERLIYDFYLERDAETCKNFFDNFPNSPISLSEDVWKKTYDLFCSSSIGDVETTEIMKKIYKDFNYVVDPHTAVGLCVSKIFGGPISSDLVVLSTAHPGKFLDSLKLAEIPTFEKHHTLSEVLNKEEYSYSLEADQDQVFNFIKRNNH
;
A
#
# COMPACT_ATOMS: atom_id res chain seq x y z
N MET A 1 16.46 15.70 -4.57
CA MET A 1 16.38 14.48 -3.73
C MET A 1 16.94 13.30 -4.47
N LEU A 2 17.86 12.54 -3.88
CA LEU A 2 18.39 11.28 -4.41
C LEU A 2 18.00 10.12 -3.50
N PHE A 3 18.18 8.89 -3.99
CA PHE A 3 17.78 7.67 -3.30
C PHE A 3 18.93 6.66 -3.24
N GLU A 4 18.89 5.80 -2.24
CA GLU A 4 19.84 4.72 -2.02
C GLU A 4 19.15 3.40 -1.72
N SER A 5 19.85 2.27 -1.91
CA SER A 5 19.37 0.96 -1.48
C SER A 5 19.61 0.75 0.02
N THR A 6 18.65 0.16 0.70
CA THR A 6 18.79 -0.27 2.10
C THR A 6 19.92 -1.28 2.32
N ARG A 7 20.44 -1.91 1.26
CA ARG A 7 21.54 -2.88 1.28
C ARG A 7 22.84 -2.35 0.69
N GLY A 8 22.86 -1.07 0.27
CA GLY A 8 24.05 -0.31 -0.12
C GLY A 8 24.58 -0.53 -1.54
N GLY A 9 23.95 -1.38 -2.35
CA GLY A 9 24.37 -1.66 -3.74
C GLY A 9 24.13 -0.51 -4.71
N ASP A 10 22.99 0.16 -4.57
CA ASP A 10 22.65 1.34 -5.38
C ASP A 10 22.80 2.62 -4.54
N LYS A 11 23.46 3.64 -5.10
CA LYS A 11 23.66 4.95 -4.45
C LYS A 11 23.30 6.08 -5.41
N ALA A 12 22.81 7.18 -4.86
CA ALA A 12 22.53 8.44 -5.57
C ALA A 12 21.63 8.27 -6.82
N LYS A 13 20.59 7.44 -6.73
CA LYS A 13 19.60 7.27 -7.80
C LYS A 13 18.63 8.44 -7.83
N THR A 14 18.22 8.86 -9.04
CA THR A 14 17.16 9.84 -9.23
C THR A 14 15.78 9.24 -8.97
N PHE A 15 14.77 10.09 -8.80
CA PHE A 15 13.39 9.63 -8.62
C PHE A 15 12.90 8.76 -9.80
N GLU A 16 13.19 9.16 -11.05
CA GLU A 16 12.77 8.43 -12.24
C GLU A 16 13.42 7.04 -12.33
N GLU A 17 14.71 6.93 -12.00
CA GLU A 17 15.39 5.63 -11.93
C GLU A 17 14.74 4.71 -10.89
N VAL A 18 14.42 5.24 -9.71
CA VAL A 18 13.77 4.48 -8.62
C VAL A 18 12.34 4.09 -8.97
N LEU A 19 11.59 5.00 -9.60
CA LEU A 19 10.23 4.77 -10.07
C LEU A 19 10.19 3.57 -11.04
N LEU A 20 11.03 3.63 -12.10
CA LEU A 20 11.03 2.62 -13.17
C LEU A 20 11.62 1.27 -12.71
N LYS A 21 12.59 1.31 -11.81
CA LYS A 21 13.26 0.10 -11.33
C LYS A 21 12.46 -0.61 -10.22
N GLY A 22 11.86 0.13 -9.31
CA GLY A 22 11.06 -0.36 -8.19
C GLY A 22 11.86 -1.05 -7.08
N LEU A 23 12.83 -1.91 -7.41
CA LEU A 23 13.71 -2.67 -6.52
C LEU A 23 15.16 -2.44 -6.90
N ALA A 24 16.07 -2.33 -5.94
CA ALA A 24 17.50 -2.20 -6.20
C ALA A 24 18.12 -3.52 -6.70
N ASP A 25 19.26 -3.44 -7.42
CA ASP A 25 19.92 -4.62 -8.00
C ASP A 25 20.43 -5.60 -6.96
N ASP A 26 20.73 -5.11 -5.76
CA ASP A 26 21.14 -5.93 -4.61
C ASP A 26 19.95 -6.54 -3.84
N GLY A 27 18.73 -6.36 -4.34
CA GLY A 27 17.49 -6.82 -3.70
C GLY A 27 17.02 -5.94 -2.53
N GLY A 28 17.71 -4.83 -2.24
CA GLY A 28 17.34 -3.85 -1.23
C GLY A 28 16.22 -2.92 -1.73
N LEU A 29 15.63 -2.19 -0.81
CA LEU A 29 14.56 -1.23 -1.10
C LEU A 29 15.11 0.17 -1.22
N TYR A 30 14.54 0.98 -2.11
CA TYR A 30 14.93 2.37 -2.23
C TYR A 30 14.34 3.23 -1.10
N ILE A 31 15.16 4.12 -0.55
CA ILE A 31 14.82 5.13 0.45
C ILE A 31 15.55 6.44 0.09
N PRO A 32 15.00 7.64 0.43
CA PRO A 32 15.74 8.88 0.23
C PRO A 32 17.07 8.90 0.97
N THR A 33 18.13 9.40 0.34
CA THR A 33 19.46 9.52 1.00
C THR A 33 19.42 10.43 2.23
N GLU A 34 18.51 11.39 2.24
CA GLU A 34 18.19 12.27 3.37
C GLU A 34 16.70 12.55 3.38
N TRP A 35 16.14 12.83 4.56
CA TRP A 35 14.73 13.17 4.68
C TRP A 35 14.51 14.65 4.37
N PRO A 36 13.66 14.99 3.38
CA PRO A 36 13.32 16.38 3.11
C PRO A 36 12.51 16.97 4.27
N LYS A 37 12.49 18.27 4.37
CA LYS A 37 11.67 18.97 5.37
C LYS A 37 10.47 19.62 4.72
N ALA A 38 9.28 19.31 5.22
CA ALA A 38 8.05 19.97 4.81
C ALA A 38 7.89 21.31 5.56
N ASP A 39 7.34 22.30 4.87
CA ASP A 39 7.05 23.60 5.46
C ASP A 39 5.65 23.59 6.10
N ILE A 40 5.61 23.44 7.42
CA ILE A 40 4.36 23.40 8.20
C ILE A 40 3.49 24.64 7.97
N ARG A 41 4.08 25.84 7.80
CA ARG A 41 3.30 27.06 7.60
C ARG A 41 2.51 27.01 6.30
N LYS A 42 3.14 26.53 5.22
CA LYS A 42 2.46 26.33 3.94
C LYS A 42 1.42 25.23 4.01
N LEU A 43 1.69 24.17 4.76
CA LEU A 43 0.73 23.08 4.97
C LEU A 43 -0.51 23.54 5.75
N GLN A 44 -0.35 24.46 6.70
CA GLN A 44 -1.46 25.08 7.44
C GLN A 44 -2.38 25.97 6.58
N GLU A 45 -1.89 26.44 5.45
CA GLU A 45 -2.65 27.24 4.48
C GLU A 45 -3.41 26.38 3.46
N CYS A 46 -3.14 25.06 3.40
CA CYS A 46 -3.81 24.11 2.52
C CYS A 46 -5.28 23.93 2.90
N ASN A 47 -6.12 23.68 1.90
CA ASN A 47 -7.55 23.43 2.10
C ASN A 47 -8.02 22.07 1.56
N SER A 48 -7.24 21.48 0.65
CA SER A 48 -7.56 20.23 -0.03
C SER A 48 -6.42 19.22 0.04
N PHE A 49 -6.74 17.96 -0.28
CA PHE A 49 -5.72 16.91 -0.45
C PHE A 49 -4.71 17.27 -1.55
N ILE A 50 -5.20 17.83 -2.66
CA ILE A 50 -4.34 18.23 -3.79
C ILE A 50 -3.36 19.34 -3.39
N ASP A 51 -3.77 20.29 -2.56
CA ASP A 51 -2.85 21.32 -2.05
C ASP A 51 -1.71 20.69 -1.22
N ILE A 52 -2.04 19.74 -0.36
CA ILE A 52 -1.04 18.95 0.39
C ILE A 52 -0.10 18.22 -0.57
N ALA A 53 -0.65 17.50 -1.56
CA ALA A 53 0.14 16.74 -2.52
C ALA A 53 1.09 17.64 -3.32
N LYS A 54 0.67 18.85 -3.72
CA LYS A 54 1.49 19.86 -4.41
C LYS A 54 2.68 20.38 -3.56
N LEU A 55 2.61 20.24 -2.25
CA LEU A 55 3.73 20.58 -1.35
C LEU A 55 4.62 19.38 -1.05
N ILE A 56 4.06 18.19 -0.91
CA ILE A 56 4.79 16.98 -0.46
C ILE A 56 5.46 16.25 -1.62
N VAL A 57 4.74 15.97 -2.71
CA VAL A 57 5.26 15.15 -3.83
C VAL A 57 6.51 15.75 -4.46
N PRO A 58 6.60 17.08 -4.74
CA PRO A 58 7.79 17.69 -5.31
C PRO A 58 9.06 17.48 -4.48
N LEU A 59 8.95 17.36 -3.15
CA LEU A 59 10.11 17.14 -2.26
C LEU A 59 10.89 15.87 -2.62
N PHE A 60 10.21 14.88 -3.18
CA PHE A 60 10.81 13.59 -3.55
C PHE A 60 11.14 13.48 -5.04
N THR A 61 10.58 14.34 -5.89
CA THR A 61 10.63 14.17 -7.35
C THR A 61 11.55 15.16 -8.07
N GLU A 62 12.09 16.17 -7.37
CA GLU A 62 12.90 17.27 -7.93
C GLU A 62 14.17 16.83 -8.66
N SER A 63 14.70 15.62 -8.39
CA SER A 63 15.86 15.09 -9.11
C SER A 63 15.54 14.71 -10.58
N SER A 64 14.27 14.62 -10.93
CA SER A 64 13.81 14.12 -12.24
C SER A 64 12.85 15.07 -12.96
N TYR A 65 12.06 15.84 -12.20
CA TYR A 65 10.98 16.68 -12.74
C TYR A 65 10.97 18.07 -12.09
N LYS A 66 10.61 19.09 -12.86
CA LYS A 66 10.39 20.43 -12.34
C LYS A 66 9.10 20.46 -11.54
N LYS A 67 9.06 21.32 -10.52
CA LYS A 67 7.91 21.45 -9.61
C LYS A 67 6.61 21.74 -10.36
N GLU A 68 6.64 22.61 -11.36
CA GLU A 68 5.46 22.98 -12.15
C GLU A 68 4.90 21.78 -12.94
N GLU A 69 5.77 20.93 -13.48
CA GLU A 69 5.36 19.73 -14.20
C GLU A 69 4.69 18.72 -13.24
N VAL A 70 5.20 18.61 -12.00
CA VAL A 70 4.61 17.74 -10.98
C VAL A 70 3.25 18.29 -10.53
N ILE A 71 3.11 19.60 -10.34
CA ILE A 71 1.84 20.23 -9.98
C ILE A 71 0.77 19.93 -11.04
N THR A 72 1.08 20.10 -12.32
CA THR A 72 0.15 19.81 -13.43
C THR A 72 -0.24 18.33 -13.45
N LEU A 73 0.71 17.42 -13.20
CA LEU A 73 0.42 15.98 -13.11
C LEU A 73 -0.56 15.69 -11.96
N LEU A 74 -0.33 16.27 -10.78
CA LEU A 74 -1.16 16.03 -9.58
C LEU A 74 -2.60 16.53 -9.73
N GLU A 75 -2.83 17.60 -10.50
CA GLU A 75 -4.17 18.13 -10.77
C GLU A 75 -5.06 17.14 -11.53
N ASN A 76 -4.46 16.16 -12.22
CA ASN A 76 -5.16 15.16 -13.01
C ASN A 76 -5.04 13.74 -12.44
N THR A 77 -4.31 13.54 -11.32
CA THR A 77 -3.98 12.18 -10.86
C THR A 77 -5.17 11.47 -10.19
N TRP A 78 -5.95 12.13 -9.36
CA TRP A 78 -7.00 11.49 -8.55
C TRP A 78 -8.41 11.97 -8.93
N HIS A 79 -8.67 12.16 -10.21
CA HIS A 79 -9.93 12.74 -10.71
C HIS A 79 -11.14 11.80 -10.59
N ASP A 80 -10.91 10.46 -10.54
CA ASP A 80 -11.97 9.46 -10.46
C ASP A 80 -12.40 9.11 -9.02
N PHE A 81 -11.95 9.87 -8.03
CA PHE A 81 -12.41 9.67 -6.66
C PHE A 81 -13.83 10.18 -6.45
N GLU A 82 -14.66 9.42 -5.72
CA GLU A 82 -16.07 9.79 -5.49
C GLU A 82 -16.26 11.10 -4.70
N LYS A 83 -15.32 11.36 -3.75
CA LYS A 83 -15.36 12.57 -2.93
C LYS A 83 -14.33 13.58 -3.39
N SER A 84 -14.73 14.84 -3.46
CA SER A 84 -13.82 15.95 -3.79
C SER A 84 -12.65 16.09 -2.81
N ASP A 85 -12.84 15.73 -1.54
CA ASP A 85 -11.82 15.74 -0.50
C ASP A 85 -10.93 14.49 -0.50
N LEU A 86 -11.20 13.49 -1.36
CA LEU A 86 -10.51 12.21 -1.54
C LEU A 86 -10.44 11.34 -0.27
N VAL A 87 -10.28 11.94 0.91
CA VAL A 87 -10.19 11.28 2.22
C VAL A 87 -11.37 11.71 3.06
N GLY A 88 -12.16 10.74 3.53
CA GLY A 88 -13.23 10.99 4.48
C GLY A 88 -12.71 11.00 5.92
N ILE A 89 -13.41 11.71 6.80
CA ILE A 89 -13.11 11.70 8.24
C ILE A 89 -14.41 11.49 8.99
N LYS A 90 -14.46 10.40 9.75
CA LYS A 90 -15.57 10.10 10.66
C LYS A 90 -15.12 10.21 12.10
N LYS A 91 -15.71 11.11 12.87
CA LYS A 91 -15.52 11.14 14.32
C LYS A 91 -16.40 10.07 14.96
N VAL A 92 -15.79 9.13 15.67
CA VAL A 92 -16.48 8.02 16.36
C VAL A 92 -16.84 8.44 17.80
N ASN A 93 -15.88 9.03 18.50
CA ASN A 93 -16.11 9.61 19.83
C ASN A 93 -15.21 10.86 20.03
N GLU A 94 -15.05 11.33 21.27
CA GLU A 94 -14.29 12.55 21.53
C GLU A 94 -12.83 12.46 21.07
N ASP A 95 -12.20 11.28 21.20
CA ASP A 95 -10.77 11.07 21.00
C ASP A 95 -10.44 10.18 19.77
N ILE A 96 -11.45 9.57 19.11
CA ILE A 96 -11.22 8.62 18.02
C ILE A 96 -11.85 9.10 16.71
N PHE A 97 -11.00 9.19 15.71
CA PHE A 97 -11.36 9.47 14.32
C PHE A 97 -11.07 8.27 13.43
N ILE A 98 -11.88 8.05 12.41
CA ILE A 98 -11.60 7.13 11.31
C ILE A 98 -11.26 7.94 10.09
N GLY A 99 -10.06 7.71 9.54
CA GLY A 99 -9.64 8.26 8.24
C GLY A 99 -10.05 7.30 7.12
N GLU A 100 -11.07 7.68 6.35
CA GLU A 100 -11.62 6.85 5.26
C GLU A 100 -10.78 7.01 4.00
N LEU A 101 -10.05 5.97 3.62
CA LEU A 101 -9.13 5.97 2.48
C LEU A 101 -9.67 5.18 1.27
N PHE A 102 -10.95 4.89 1.24
CA PHE A 102 -11.61 4.00 0.28
C PHE A 102 -12.53 4.70 -0.72
N HIS A 103 -12.42 6.02 -0.88
CA HIS A 103 -13.24 6.78 -1.82
C HIS A 103 -12.67 6.82 -3.25
N GLY A 104 -11.60 6.09 -3.50
CA GLY A 104 -11.04 5.91 -4.83
C GLY A 104 -11.79 4.89 -5.67
N PRO A 105 -11.48 4.78 -6.98
CA PRO A 105 -12.23 3.97 -7.95
C PRO A 105 -12.27 2.48 -7.61
N THR A 106 -11.30 1.96 -6.87
CA THR A 106 -11.31 0.55 -6.46
C THR A 106 -11.70 0.32 -5.00
N ALA A 107 -12.16 1.37 -4.33
CA ALA A 107 -12.63 1.34 -2.95
C ALA A 107 -11.58 0.80 -1.96
N ALA A 108 -10.31 1.20 -2.12
CA ALA A 108 -9.21 0.85 -1.24
C ALA A 108 -8.13 1.96 -1.21
N PHE A 109 -7.41 2.08 -0.09
CA PHE A 109 -6.33 3.07 0.08
C PHE A 109 -5.22 2.96 -0.98
N LYS A 110 -5.13 1.81 -1.65
CA LYS A 110 -4.13 1.52 -2.66
C LYS A 110 -4.26 2.43 -3.88
N ASP A 111 -5.44 2.99 -4.12
CA ASP A 111 -5.70 3.94 -5.20
C ASP A 111 -4.81 5.19 -5.09
N PHE A 112 -4.58 5.70 -3.89
CA PHE A 112 -3.72 6.89 -3.68
C PHE A 112 -2.31 6.68 -4.24
N GLY A 113 -1.69 5.55 -3.91
CA GLY A 113 -0.33 5.26 -4.34
C GLY A 113 -0.22 4.79 -5.79
N LEU A 114 -1.18 4.00 -6.27
CA LEU A 114 -1.14 3.43 -7.62
C LEU A 114 -1.54 4.41 -8.70
N GLN A 115 -2.51 5.30 -8.47
CA GLN A 115 -2.83 6.39 -9.37
C GLN A 115 -1.63 7.32 -9.57
N LEU A 116 -0.96 7.71 -8.46
CA LEU A 116 0.27 8.51 -8.53
C LEU A 116 1.40 7.79 -9.29
N CYS A 117 1.56 6.49 -9.03
CA CYS A 117 2.57 5.65 -9.67
C CYS A 117 2.35 5.57 -11.19
N ALA A 118 1.12 5.30 -11.62
CA ALA A 118 0.75 5.20 -13.03
C ALA A 118 0.94 6.54 -13.77
N ALA A 119 0.55 7.66 -13.14
CA ALA A 119 0.74 8.99 -13.72
C ALA A 119 2.24 9.30 -13.94
N PHE A 120 3.11 8.97 -12.99
CA PHE A 120 4.56 9.13 -13.15
C PHE A 120 5.16 8.12 -14.13
N PHE A 121 4.67 6.87 -14.17
CA PHE A 121 5.08 5.90 -15.19
C PHE A 121 4.80 6.45 -16.59
N ASN A 122 3.57 6.88 -16.85
CA ASN A 122 3.22 7.46 -18.14
C ASN A 122 4.13 8.64 -18.53
N LYS A 123 4.36 9.57 -17.58
CA LYS A 123 5.24 10.73 -17.79
C LYS A 123 6.68 10.32 -18.11
N ALA A 124 7.23 9.33 -17.42
CA ALA A 124 8.58 8.81 -17.67
C ALA A 124 8.68 8.10 -19.02
N LEU A 125 7.69 7.29 -19.37
CA LEU A 125 7.64 6.57 -20.65
C LEU A 125 7.52 7.52 -21.84
N GLU A 126 6.65 8.54 -21.76
CA GLU A 126 6.54 9.58 -22.80
C GLU A 126 7.86 10.33 -23.00
N LYS A 127 8.52 10.74 -21.91
CA LYS A 127 9.81 11.43 -21.92
C LYS A 127 10.89 10.60 -22.60
N ASN A 128 10.90 9.28 -22.39
CA ASN A 128 11.92 8.35 -22.89
C ASN A 128 11.54 7.67 -24.23
N ASN A 129 10.37 7.99 -24.81
CA ASN A 129 9.79 7.30 -25.97
C ASN A 129 9.77 5.77 -25.80
N GLN A 130 9.32 5.32 -24.63
CA GLN A 130 9.23 3.91 -24.25
C GLN A 130 7.78 3.47 -24.06
N THR A 131 7.56 2.17 -24.13
CA THR A 131 6.34 1.51 -23.69
C THR A 131 6.64 0.60 -22.50
N ALA A 132 5.61 0.17 -21.78
CA ALA A 132 5.80 -0.69 -20.63
C ALA A 132 4.85 -1.89 -20.61
N ILE A 133 5.34 -2.96 -20.00
CA ILE A 133 4.51 -4.04 -19.47
C ILE A 133 4.52 -3.95 -17.97
N ILE A 134 3.33 -3.96 -17.38
CA ILE A 134 3.13 -4.26 -15.97
C ILE A 134 2.75 -5.74 -15.89
N LEU A 135 3.54 -6.51 -15.15
CA LEU A 135 3.23 -7.89 -14.82
C LEU A 135 3.15 -8.04 -13.31
N GLY A 136 2.00 -8.44 -12.81
CA GLY A 136 1.75 -8.57 -11.39
C GLY A 136 0.99 -9.84 -11.04
N ALA A 137 1.23 -10.36 -9.84
CA ALA A 137 0.40 -11.38 -9.20
C ALA A 137 -0.37 -10.72 -8.05
N THR A 138 -1.65 -11.05 -7.92
CA THR A 138 -2.51 -10.47 -6.90
C THR A 138 -3.55 -11.46 -6.40
N SER A 139 -3.88 -11.36 -5.13
CA SER A 139 -5.02 -12.04 -4.50
C SER A 139 -6.14 -11.07 -4.11
N GLY A 140 -6.15 -9.82 -4.63
CA GLY A 140 -7.19 -8.85 -4.27
C GLY A 140 -6.89 -7.39 -4.66
N ASP A 141 -7.01 -6.47 -3.72
CA ASP A 141 -7.04 -5.02 -3.92
C ASP A 141 -5.86 -4.39 -4.67
N THR A 142 -4.68 -4.99 -4.63
CA THR A 142 -3.52 -4.42 -5.34
C THR A 142 -3.70 -4.55 -6.85
N GLY A 143 -4.24 -5.68 -7.31
CA GLY A 143 -4.46 -5.89 -8.74
C GLY A 143 -5.55 -4.98 -9.30
N SER A 144 -6.69 -4.87 -8.62
CA SER A 144 -7.76 -3.98 -9.06
C SER A 144 -7.30 -2.53 -9.13
N ALA A 145 -6.58 -2.04 -8.11
CA ALA A 145 -6.06 -0.68 -8.10
C ALA A 145 -4.96 -0.44 -9.16
N ALA A 146 -4.13 -1.46 -9.48
CA ALA A 146 -3.13 -1.35 -10.53
C ALA A 146 -3.75 -1.32 -11.93
N ILE A 147 -4.74 -2.18 -12.18
CA ILE A 147 -5.49 -2.21 -13.44
C ILE A 147 -6.20 -0.86 -13.64
N ASP A 148 -6.94 -0.40 -12.63
CA ASP A 148 -7.68 0.84 -12.72
C ASP A 148 -6.75 2.04 -12.99
N ALA A 149 -5.66 2.14 -12.26
CA ALA A 149 -4.68 3.21 -12.42
C ALA A 149 -4.02 3.25 -13.81
N CYS A 150 -3.90 2.11 -14.49
CA CYS A 150 -3.16 2.01 -15.76
C CYS A 150 -4.05 1.86 -17.00
N LYS A 151 -5.34 1.58 -16.84
CA LYS A 151 -6.24 1.25 -17.96
C LYS A 151 -6.35 2.32 -19.05
N GLU A 152 -6.19 3.60 -18.71
CA GLU A 152 -6.30 4.72 -19.65
C GLU A 152 -4.97 5.06 -20.36
N TYR A 153 -3.83 4.50 -19.92
CA TYR A 153 -2.51 4.79 -20.49
C TYR A 153 -2.15 3.80 -21.60
N LYS A 154 -2.26 4.22 -22.87
CA LYS A 154 -2.02 3.38 -24.05
C LYS A 154 -0.58 2.86 -24.20
N ASN A 155 0.38 3.55 -23.58
CA ASN A 155 1.79 3.14 -23.55
C ASN A 155 2.13 2.12 -22.46
N ILE A 156 1.12 1.70 -21.67
CA ILE A 156 1.24 0.70 -20.60
C ILE A 156 0.29 -0.47 -20.89
N LYS A 157 0.82 -1.68 -20.98
CA LYS A 157 0.03 -2.92 -21.01
C LYS A 157 0.11 -3.61 -19.66
N THR A 158 -1.03 -3.95 -19.09
CA THR A 158 -1.14 -4.58 -17.77
C THR A 158 -1.56 -6.04 -17.92
N PHE A 159 -0.72 -6.95 -17.42
CA PHE A 159 -1.00 -8.38 -17.30
C PHE A 159 -1.06 -8.72 -15.80
N MET A 160 -2.24 -9.14 -15.35
CA MET A 160 -2.46 -9.45 -13.94
C MET A 160 -2.78 -10.92 -13.76
N LEU A 161 -1.92 -11.64 -13.03
CA LEU A 161 -2.07 -13.05 -12.71
C LEU A 161 -2.93 -13.20 -11.46
N LEU A 162 -4.02 -13.93 -11.59
CA LEU A 162 -4.93 -14.27 -10.49
C LEU A 162 -4.80 -15.76 -10.20
N PRO A 163 -4.47 -16.18 -8.96
CA PRO A 163 -4.52 -17.58 -8.57
C PRO A 163 -5.98 -18.06 -8.52
N GLU A 164 -6.18 -19.35 -8.65
CA GLU A 164 -7.49 -19.97 -8.44
C GLU A 164 -7.85 -19.91 -6.93
N GLY A 165 -9.06 -19.43 -6.62
CA GLY A 165 -9.56 -19.31 -5.24
C GLY A 165 -9.20 -18.00 -4.52
N ASN A 166 -9.54 -17.93 -3.25
CA ASN A 166 -9.09 -16.94 -2.21
C ASN A 166 -9.32 -15.44 -2.44
N MET A 167 -10.21 -15.00 -3.33
CA MET A 167 -10.62 -13.59 -3.38
C MET A 167 -12.15 -13.47 -3.42
N THR A 168 -12.67 -12.35 -2.93
CA THR A 168 -14.11 -12.11 -2.99
C THR A 168 -14.56 -11.90 -4.43
N ASP A 169 -15.82 -12.22 -4.75
CA ASP A 169 -16.40 -11.99 -6.07
C ASP A 169 -16.27 -10.52 -6.52
N ILE A 170 -16.38 -9.59 -5.59
CA ILE A 170 -16.23 -8.16 -5.87
C ILE A 170 -14.79 -7.86 -6.28
N GLN A 171 -13.80 -8.33 -5.54
CA GLN A 171 -12.40 -8.12 -5.87
C GLN A 171 -12.03 -8.72 -7.23
N ARG A 172 -12.50 -9.92 -7.53
CA ARG A 172 -12.32 -10.56 -8.83
C ARG A 172 -12.97 -9.73 -9.95
N LYS A 173 -14.22 -9.36 -9.78
CA LYS A 173 -14.97 -8.56 -10.76
C LYS A 173 -14.38 -7.16 -10.97
N GLN A 174 -13.81 -6.53 -9.97
CA GLN A 174 -13.10 -5.24 -10.15
C GLN A 174 -11.95 -5.34 -11.16
N MET A 175 -11.39 -6.53 -11.37
CA MET A 175 -10.32 -6.77 -12.35
C MET A 175 -10.86 -7.31 -13.67
N THR A 176 -11.70 -8.35 -13.59
CA THR A 176 -12.16 -9.09 -14.77
C THR A 176 -13.23 -8.37 -15.59
N THR A 177 -13.89 -7.34 -15.05
CA THR A 177 -14.89 -6.56 -15.81
C THR A 177 -14.31 -5.34 -16.55
N VAL A 178 -12.99 -5.13 -16.45
CA VAL A 178 -12.31 -4.07 -17.20
C VAL A 178 -12.07 -4.54 -18.64
N ASN A 179 -12.83 -3.97 -19.59
CA ASN A 179 -12.71 -4.28 -21.01
C ASN A 179 -11.90 -3.17 -21.72
N GLN A 180 -10.59 -3.25 -21.63
CA GLN A 180 -9.64 -2.33 -22.28
C GLN A 180 -8.58 -3.12 -23.06
N GLU A 181 -8.18 -2.61 -24.24
CA GLU A 181 -7.22 -3.29 -25.12
C GLU A 181 -5.83 -3.50 -24.51
N ASN A 182 -5.49 -2.74 -23.47
CA ASN A 182 -4.21 -2.80 -22.79
C ASN A 182 -4.28 -3.54 -21.43
N VAL A 183 -5.42 -4.16 -21.08
CA VAL A 183 -5.60 -4.89 -19.82
C VAL A 183 -5.87 -6.37 -20.09
N PHE A 184 -5.07 -7.23 -19.47
CA PHE A 184 -5.17 -8.68 -19.58
C PHE A 184 -5.18 -9.30 -18.18
N VAL A 185 -6.29 -9.95 -17.84
CA VAL A 185 -6.44 -10.69 -16.59
C VAL A 185 -6.27 -12.18 -16.87
N LEU A 186 -5.26 -12.79 -16.25
CA LEU A 186 -4.89 -14.19 -16.46
C LEU A 186 -5.24 -15.00 -15.21
N ASN A 187 -6.27 -15.84 -15.32
CA ASN A 187 -6.61 -16.82 -14.29
C ASN A 187 -5.63 -17.98 -14.38
N ILE A 188 -4.80 -18.14 -13.38
CA ILE A 188 -3.76 -19.18 -13.32
C ILE A 188 -4.30 -20.38 -12.54
N ASN A 189 -4.30 -21.55 -13.17
CA ASN A 189 -4.58 -22.82 -12.50
C ASN A 189 -3.39 -23.18 -11.59
N GLY A 190 -3.35 -22.59 -10.42
CA GLY A 190 -2.25 -22.69 -9.47
C GLY A 190 -2.44 -21.78 -8.26
N THR A 191 -1.44 -21.77 -7.39
CA THR A 191 -1.42 -20.99 -6.15
C THR A 191 -0.95 -19.55 -6.36
N PHE A 192 -1.11 -18.72 -5.33
CA PHE A 192 -0.55 -17.37 -5.33
C PHE A 192 1.00 -17.37 -5.41
N ASP A 193 1.64 -18.37 -4.79
CA ASP A 193 3.09 -18.52 -4.85
C ASP A 193 3.55 -18.87 -6.28
N ASP A 194 2.81 -19.71 -7.00
CA ASP A 194 3.08 -20.02 -8.42
C ASP A 194 3.02 -18.74 -9.28
N CYS A 195 1.98 -17.93 -9.09
CA CYS A 195 1.85 -16.64 -9.77
C CYS A 195 3.03 -15.70 -9.46
N GLN A 196 3.44 -15.63 -8.20
CA GLN A 196 4.59 -14.80 -7.79
C GLN A 196 5.91 -15.29 -8.40
N ASP A 197 6.11 -16.61 -8.51
CA ASP A 197 7.32 -17.18 -9.07
C ASP A 197 7.42 -16.94 -10.58
N ILE A 198 6.29 -16.98 -11.30
CA ILE A 198 6.23 -16.56 -12.71
C ILE A 198 6.61 -15.07 -12.85
N VAL A 199 6.07 -14.20 -12.00
CA VAL A 199 6.42 -12.77 -12.01
C VAL A 199 7.90 -12.55 -11.72
N LYS A 200 8.47 -13.22 -10.69
CA LYS A 200 9.92 -13.13 -10.37
C LYS A 200 10.79 -13.60 -11.54
N SER A 201 10.36 -14.67 -12.22
CA SER A 201 11.05 -15.20 -13.40
C SER A 201 11.05 -14.18 -14.55
N ALA A 202 9.94 -13.47 -14.76
CA ALA A 202 9.83 -12.43 -15.79
C ALA A 202 10.80 -11.25 -15.55
N PHE A 203 11.07 -10.89 -14.29
CA PHE A 203 12.07 -9.85 -13.99
C PHE A 203 13.51 -10.32 -14.24
N LYS A 204 13.77 -11.63 -14.24
CA LYS A 204 15.06 -12.21 -14.59
C LYS A 204 15.21 -12.44 -16.10
N ASP A 205 14.18 -13.01 -16.72
CA ASP A 205 14.12 -13.29 -18.15
C ASP A 205 13.17 -12.31 -18.86
N LYS A 206 13.74 -11.28 -19.47
CA LYS A 206 13.02 -10.23 -20.21
C LYS A 206 12.85 -10.54 -21.71
N SER A 207 13.00 -11.79 -22.14
CA SER A 207 12.97 -12.22 -23.55
C SER A 207 11.63 -11.96 -24.26
N PHE A 208 10.57 -11.70 -23.52
CA PHE A 208 9.25 -11.35 -24.04
C PHE A 208 9.04 -9.85 -24.30
N LEU A 209 9.97 -9.00 -23.87
CA LEU A 209 9.91 -7.55 -24.08
C LEU A 209 10.43 -7.18 -25.48
N LYS A 210 9.90 -6.08 -26.03
CA LYS A 210 10.46 -5.39 -27.22
C LYS A 210 11.64 -4.53 -26.80
N HIS A 211 12.40 -4.06 -27.80
CA HIS A 211 13.65 -3.30 -27.58
C HIS A 211 13.44 -1.97 -26.81
N ASP A 212 12.31 -1.31 -27.07
CA ASP A 212 11.91 -0.01 -26.47
C ASP A 212 10.98 -0.17 -25.25
N GLN A 213 10.84 -1.41 -24.75
CA GLN A 213 9.87 -1.74 -23.73
C GLN A 213 10.53 -2.06 -22.39
N VAL A 214 9.92 -1.60 -21.32
CA VAL A 214 10.35 -1.86 -19.94
C VAL A 214 9.33 -2.70 -19.17
N LEU A 215 9.81 -3.51 -18.24
CA LEU A 215 8.95 -4.24 -17.29
C LEU A 215 8.86 -3.44 -15.99
N LEU A 216 7.65 -3.08 -15.59
CA LEU A 216 7.38 -2.29 -14.39
C LEU A 216 6.73 -3.15 -13.31
N ALA A 217 7.11 -2.90 -12.07
CA ALA A 217 6.51 -3.51 -10.88
C ALA A 217 5.56 -2.52 -10.18
N VAL A 218 4.36 -2.99 -9.88
CA VAL A 218 3.32 -2.23 -9.14
C VAL A 218 3.15 -2.70 -7.69
N ASN A 219 4.12 -3.44 -7.16
CA ASN A 219 4.08 -3.96 -5.80
C ASN A 219 4.25 -2.85 -4.74
N SER A 220 4.04 -3.20 -3.47
CA SER A 220 4.04 -2.25 -2.36
C SER A 220 5.39 -1.59 -2.08
N ILE A 221 6.48 -2.09 -2.67
CA ILE A 221 7.84 -1.60 -2.44
C ILE A 221 8.21 -0.37 -3.29
N ASN A 222 7.47 -0.08 -4.38
CA ASN A 222 7.75 1.10 -5.19
C ASN A 222 7.61 2.37 -4.35
N TRP A 223 8.68 3.20 -4.32
CA TRP A 223 8.73 4.39 -3.48
C TRP A 223 7.59 5.38 -3.77
N THR A 224 7.19 5.51 -5.02
CA THR A 224 6.09 6.42 -5.42
C THR A 224 4.77 6.06 -4.74
N ARG A 225 4.53 4.77 -4.45
CA ARG A 225 3.37 4.34 -3.67
C ARG A 225 3.43 4.83 -2.22
N ILE A 226 4.63 4.90 -1.63
CA ILE A 226 4.82 5.46 -0.29
C ILE A 226 4.54 6.97 -0.30
N ILE A 227 5.01 7.70 -1.33
CA ILE A 227 4.74 9.14 -1.46
C ILE A 227 3.23 9.42 -1.49
N GLY A 228 2.46 8.69 -2.29
CA GLY A 228 1.00 8.84 -2.35
C GLY A 228 0.33 8.60 -0.98
N GLN A 229 0.89 7.69 -0.17
CA GLN A 229 0.40 7.42 1.17
C GLN A 229 0.80 8.49 2.17
N ILE A 230 1.99 9.08 2.06
CA ILE A 230 2.41 10.21 2.90
C ILE A 230 1.38 11.36 2.83
N CYS A 231 0.84 11.65 1.65
CA CYS A 231 -0.06 12.79 1.45
C CYS A 231 -1.34 12.72 2.33
N TYR A 232 -1.97 11.56 2.50
CA TYR A 232 -3.20 11.48 3.26
C TYR A 232 -3.01 11.64 4.78
N TYR A 233 -1.86 11.31 5.31
CA TYR A 233 -1.60 11.58 6.72
C TYR A 233 -1.46 13.09 6.97
N PHE A 234 -0.69 13.81 6.14
CA PHE A 234 -0.64 15.27 6.23
C PHE A 234 -2.03 15.89 6.12
N TYR A 235 -2.86 15.37 5.20
CA TYR A 235 -4.24 15.81 5.04
C TYR A 235 -5.08 15.56 6.30
N LEU A 236 -4.99 14.37 6.90
CA LEU A 236 -5.69 14.04 8.14
C LEU A 236 -5.27 14.97 9.30
N CYS A 237 -3.97 15.24 9.46
CA CYS A 237 -3.49 16.18 10.47
C CYS A 237 -3.99 17.61 10.22
N MET A 238 -4.00 18.07 8.97
CA MET A 238 -4.55 19.38 8.59
C MET A 238 -6.04 19.48 8.98
N LYS A 239 -6.84 18.50 8.58
CA LYS A 239 -8.30 18.54 8.79
C LYS A 239 -8.72 18.34 10.25
N ILE A 240 -8.00 17.51 11.02
CA ILE A 240 -8.39 17.20 12.40
C ILE A 240 -8.01 18.33 13.35
N ASN A 241 -6.80 18.87 13.22
CA ASN A 241 -6.33 19.89 14.19
C ASN A 241 -5.38 20.95 13.61
N ASN A 242 -5.26 21.01 12.31
CA ASN A 242 -4.38 21.95 11.60
C ASN A 242 -2.94 21.96 12.16
N PHE A 243 -2.38 20.77 12.40
CA PHE A 243 -1.02 20.54 12.93
C PHE A 243 -0.77 21.14 14.34
N SER A 244 -1.81 21.49 15.10
CA SER A 244 -1.66 22.15 16.41
C SER A 244 -1.31 21.18 17.54
N LYS A 245 -1.60 19.88 17.36
CA LYS A 245 -1.36 18.83 18.36
C LYS A 245 -0.80 17.57 17.70
N GLN A 246 -0.09 16.78 18.48
CA GLN A 246 0.33 15.44 18.05
C GLN A 246 -0.86 14.49 17.95
N LEU A 247 -0.88 13.67 16.91
CA LEU A 247 -1.85 12.59 16.71
C LEU A 247 -1.21 11.22 16.94
N CYS A 248 -2.03 10.27 17.37
CA CYS A 248 -1.72 8.85 17.31
C CYS A 248 -2.38 8.25 16.07
N PHE A 249 -1.71 7.34 15.38
CA PHE A 249 -2.27 6.62 14.25
C PHE A 249 -2.34 5.13 14.52
N SER A 250 -3.51 4.52 14.29
CA SER A 250 -3.65 3.06 14.23
C SER A 250 -3.75 2.62 12.79
N VAL A 251 -2.82 1.77 12.37
CA VAL A 251 -2.62 1.41 10.98
C VAL A 251 -2.80 -0.10 10.80
N PRO A 252 -3.94 -0.56 10.23
CA PRO A 252 -4.10 -1.93 9.79
C PRO A 252 -3.05 -2.22 8.72
N THR A 253 -2.23 -3.28 8.91
CA THR A 253 -1.09 -3.46 8.04
C THR A 253 -0.73 -4.93 7.78
N GLY A 254 -0.34 -5.22 6.53
CA GLY A 254 0.36 -6.43 6.11
C GLY A 254 1.79 -6.07 5.67
N ASN A 255 1.96 -5.56 4.44
CA ASN A 255 3.26 -5.25 3.83
C ASN A 255 4.03 -4.04 4.45
N PHE A 256 3.54 -3.46 5.52
CA PHE A 256 4.15 -2.34 6.25
C PHE A 256 4.28 -1.02 5.47
N GLY A 257 3.82 -0.94 4.22
CA GLY A 257 3.93 0.27 3.40
C GLY A 257 3.23 1.48 4.02
N ASN A 258 2.01 1.28 4.51
CA ASN A 258 1.19 2.30 5.14
C ASN A 258 1.80 2.79 6.47
N VAL A 259 2.28 1.89 7.32
CA VAL A 259 2.99 2.24 8.56
C VAL A 259 4.28 2.99 8.25
N PHE A 260 5.02 2.56 7.21
CA PHE A 260 6.25 3.24 6.82
C PHE A 260 5.98 4.65 6.26
N ALA A 261 4.86 4.85 5.58
CA ALA A 261 4.43 6.19 5.16
C ALA A 261 4.17 7.09 6.38
N CYS A 262 3.50 6.59 7.43
CA CYS A 262 3.31 7.30 8.69
C CYS A 262 4.65 7.64 9.37
N TYR A 263 5.59 6.68 9.42
CA TYR A 263 6.93 6.92 9.93
C TYR A 263 7.69 7.98 9.12
N SER A 264 7.55 7.96 7.80
CA SER A 264 8.21 8.93 6.91
C SER A 264 7.79 10.37 7.21
N GLU A 265 6.56 10.58 7.62
CA GLU A 265 6.06 11.90 7.96
C GLU A 265 6.69 12.49 9.21
N LEU A 266 6.95 11.66 10.22
CA LEU A 266 7.70 12.07 11.39
C LEU A 266 9.07 12.63 10.97
N LYS A 267 9.69 12.03 9.95
CA LYS A 267 10.96 12.49 9.38
C LYS A 267 10.82 13.81 8.61
N LEU A 268 9.63 14.07 8.03
CA LEU A 268 9.33 15.29 7.27
C LEU A 268 8.90 16.46 8.15
N VAL A 269 8.59 16.26 9.44
CA VAL A 269 8.20 17.31 10.44
C VAL A 269 6.82 17.09 11.09
N LEU A 270 6.07 16.03 10.73
CA LEU A 270 4.73 15.87 11.30
C LEU A 270 4.75 15.53 12.80
N PRO A 271 3.84 16.09 13.61
CA PRO A 271 3.76 15.78 15.02
C PRO A 271 3.01 14.46 15.28
N VAL A 272 3.62 13.34 14.92
CA VAL A 272 3.12 12.00 15.28
C VAL A 272 3.61 11.64 16.67
N LYS A 273 2.70 11.26 17.55
CA LYS A 273 3.01 10.85 18.92
C LYS A 273 3.31 9.36 19.02
N LYS A 274 2.47 8.54 18.37
CA LYS A 274 2.55 7.08 18.44
C LYS A 274 1.98 6.46 17.16
N ILE A 275 2.57 5.36 16.73
CA ILE A 275 2.09 4.56 15.61
C ILE A 275 1.74 3.16 16.14
N ALA A 276 0.47 2.80 16.07
CA ALA A 276 -0.02 1.48 16.42
C ALA A 276 -0.04 0.59 15.18
N VAL A 277 0.76 -0.46 15.21
CA VAL A 277 0.83 -1.47 14.16
C VAL A 277 -0.20 -2.55 14.47
N ALA A 278 -1.32 -2.51 13.76
CA ALA A 278 -2.42 -3.44 13.96
C ALA A 278 -2.37 -4.55 12.93
N VAL A 279 -2.30 -5.80 13.36
CA VAL A 279 -2.23 -6.99 12.49
C VAL A 279 -3.30 -8.02 12.86
N ASN A 280 -3.65 -8.87 11.91
CA ASN A 280 -4.48 -10.05 12.16
C ASN A 280 -3.65 -11.20 12.75
N GLU A 281 -4.11 -12.45 12.64
CA GLU A 281 -3.38 -13.63 13.14
C GLU A 281 -2.03 -13.86 12.46
N ASN A 282 -1.80 -13.24 11.30
CA ASN A 282 -0.49 -13.22 10.62
C ASN A 282 0.40 -12.16 11.28
N ASP A 283 0.92 -12.48 12.44
CA ASP A 283 1.39 -11.55 13.46
C ASP A 283 2.90 -11.27 13.44
N ILE A 284 3.61 -11.51 12.34
CA ILE A 284 5.08 -11.35 12.24
C ILE A 284 5.56 -9.99 12.76
N LEU A 285 4.84 -8.92 12.43
CA LEU A 285 5.15 -7.56 12.90
C LEU A 285 4.88 -7.42 14.41
N HIS A 286 3.74 -7.94 14.91
CA HIS A 286 3.45 -7.89 16.34
C HIS A 286 4.49 -8.65 17.15
N ARG A 287 4.94 -9.83 16.71
CA ARG A 287 6.02 -10.58 17.37
C ARG A 287 7.34 -9.80 17.40
N PHE A 288 7.66 -9.05 16.34
CA PHE A 288 8.83 -8.18 16.37
C PHE A 288 8.67 -7.05 17.39
N PHE A 289 7.58 -6.28 17.33
CA PHE A 289 7.39 -5.12 18.20
C PHE A 289 7.19 -5.51 19.67
N SER A 290 6.63 -6.69 19.97
CA SER A 290 6.36 -7.14 21.35
C SER A 290 7.45 -8.05 21.94
N LYS A 291 8.20 -8.80 21.11
CA LYS A 291 9.11 -9.86 21.55
C LYS A 291 10.47 -9.82 20.85
N ASN A 292 10.77 -8.82 20.05
CA ASN A 292 12.02 -8.72 19.28
C ASN A 292 12.26 -9.94 18.37
N LEU A 293 11.22 -10.49 17.75
CA LEU A 293 11.32 -11.69 16.93
C LEU A 293 10.60 -11.51 15.58
N TYR A 294 11.34 -11.28 14.51
CA TYR A 294 10.82 -11.25 13.15
C TYR A 294 11.14 -12.59 12.47
N LYS A 295 10.17 -13.50 12.47
CA LYS A 295 10.32 -14.88 11.97
C LYS A 295 9.14 -15.23 11.07
N LYS A 296 9.42 -15.69 9.86
CA LYS A 296 8.39 -16.19 8.93
C LYS A 296 7.72 -17.45 9.51
N GLU A 297 6.39 -17.49 9.45
CA GLU A 297 5.56 -18.63 9.79
C GLU A 297 4.60 -18.95 8.63
N LEU A 298 3.77 -19.96 8.77
CA LEU A 298 2.75 -20.29 7.77
C LEU A 298 1.68 -19.19 7.76
N VAL A 299 1.10 -18.94 6.60
CA VAL A 299 -0.02 -18.00 6.47
C VAL A 299 -1.30 -18.63 7.01
N ASN A 300 -2.06 -17.84 7.77
CA ASN A 300 -3.43 -18.15 8.17
C ASN A 300 -4.38 -17.31 7.30
N GLU A 301 -5.35 -17.95 6.68
CA GLU A 301 -6.43 -17.23 5.96
C GLU A 301 -7.38 -16.61 6.98
N THR A 302 -7.69 -15.31 6.81
CA THR A 302 -8.51 -14.52 7.74
C THR A 302 -9.59 -13.71 7.01
N LEU A 303 -10.49 -13.07 7.77
CA LEU A 303 -11.48 -12.13 7.26
C LEU A 303 -10.87 -10.85 6.69
N SER A 304 -9.58 -10.57 6.95
CA SER A 304 -8.83 -9.40 6.45
C SER A 304 -7.71 -9.81 5.46
N PRO A 305 -8.04 -10.35 4.28
CA PRO A 305 -7.09 -11.05 3.40
C PRO A 305 -5.93 -10.18 2.89
N SER A 306 -6.10 -8.86 2.80
CA SER A 306 -4.99 -7.96 2.42
C SER A 306 -3.89 -7.87 3.48
N MET A 307 -4.13 -8.39 4.68
CA MET A 307 -3.19 -8.47 5.80
C MET A 307 -2.65 -9.89 6.03
N ASP A 308 -3.05 -10.90 5.24
CA ASP A 308 -2.56 -12.28 5.32
C ASP A 308 -1.14 -12.36 4.73
N ILE A 309 -0.20 -11.78 5.45
CA ILE A 309 1.17 -11.55 5.04
C ILE A 309 2.12 -12.17 6.07
N THR A 310 3.00 -13.03 5.61
CA THR A 310 4.03 -13.68 6.46
C THR A 310 5.40 -13.01 6.39
N VAL A 311 5.58 -12.08 5.44
CA VAL A 311 6.78 -11.25 5.27
C VAL A 311 6.36 -9.84 4.87
N ALA A 312 6.57 -8.88 5.74
CA ALA A 312 6.22 -7.48 5.52
C ALA A 312 7.33 -6.76 4.73
N SER A 313 7.18 -6.65 3.41
CA SER A 313 8.23 -6.19 2.49
C SER A 313 8.85 -4.84 2.87
N ASN A 314 8.04 -3.86 3.29
CA ASN A 314 8.54 -2.51 3.61
C ASN A 314 9.15 -2.40 5.01
N PHE A 315 9.10 -3.46 5.80
CA PHE A 315 9.69 -3.47 7.14
C PHE A 315 11.21 -3.32 7.11
N GLU A 316 11.86 -3.79 6.04
CA GLU A 316 13.29 -3.58 5.79
C GLU A 316 13.69 -2.10 5.85
N ARG A 317 12.85 -1.19 5.31
CA ARG A 317 13.11 0.25 5.38
C ARG A 317 13.13 0.78 6.81
N LEU A 318 12.25 0.28 7.68
CA LEU A 318 12.24 0.66 9.09
C LEU A 318 13.46 0.12 9.82
N ILE A 319 13.83 -1.14 9.58
CA ILE A 319 15.05 -1.74 10.14
C ILE A 319 16.26 -0.89 9.76
N TYR A 320 16.41 -0.56 8.49
CA TYR A 320 17.52 0.23 7.97
C TYR A 320 17.58 1.64 8.58
N ASP A 321 16.50 2.42 8.48
CA ASP A 321 16.52 3.86 8.82
C ASP A 321 16.37 4.14 10.34
N PHE A 322 15.50 3.37 11.02
CA PHE A 322 15.16 3.63 12.43
C PHE A 322 16.05 2.88 13.41
N TYR A 323 16.26 1.60 13.18
CA TYR A 323 16.99 0.76 14.11
C TYR A 323 18.50 0.72 13.86
N LEU A 324 18.90 0.58 12.60
CA LEU A 324 20.31 0.45 12.21
C LEU A 324 20.98 1.78 11.84
N GLU A 325 20.25 2.90 11.93
CA GLU A 325 20.80 4.23 11.65
C GLU A 325 21.54 4.29 10.28
N ARG A 326 20.98 3.56 9.30
CA ARG A 326 21.46 3.42 7.91
C ARG A 326 22.73 2.59 7.74
N ASP A 327 23.02 1.65 8.64
CA ASP A 327 24.04 0.63 8.42
C ASP A 327 23.55 -0.39 7.38
N ALA A 328 23.95 -0.16 6.13
CA ALA A 328 23.56 -0.98 4.99
C ALA A 328 24.14 -2.39 5.02
N GLU A 329 25.35 -2.58 5.59
CA GLU A 329 26.00 -3.87 5.67
C GLU A 329 25.26 -4.79 6.64
N THR A 330 24.92 -4.29 7.82
CA THR A 330 24.11 -5.04 8.79
C THR A 330 22.70 -5.32 8.25
N CYS A 331 22.07 -4.34 7.59
CA CYS A 331 20.76 -4.53 6.96
C CYS A 331 20.81 -5.63 5.90
N LYS A 332 21.80 -5.60 5.00
CA LYS A 332 22.04 -6.63 3.99
C LYS A 332 22.20 -8.00 4.61
N ASN A 333 23.02 -8.13 5.65
CA ASN A 333 23.26 -9.39 6.34
C ASN A 333 21.96 -9.97 6.95
N PHE A 334 21.10 -9.15 7.51
CA PHE A 334 19.80 -9.59 8.04
C PHE A 334 18.89 -10.15 6.93
N PHE A 335 18.70 -9.39 5.85
CA PHE A 335 17.72 -9.74 4.83
C PHE A 335 18.23 -10.77 3.80
N ASP A 336 19.52 -10.92 3.59
CA ASP A 336 20.08 -12.01 2.77
C ASP A 336 19.94 -13.37 3.48
N ASN A 337 19.96 -13.39 4.80
CA ASN A 337 19.77 -14.62 5.59
C ASN A 337 18.29 -14.93 5.89
N PHE A 338 17.40 -13.94 5.79
CA PHE A 338 15.97 -14.12 5.98
C PHE A 338 15.33 -14.77 4.73
N PRO A 339 14.38 -15.73 4.84
CA PRO A 339 13.71 -16.16 6.06
C PRO A 339 14.36 -17.36 6.79
N ASN A 340 15.51 -17.84 6.35
CA ASN A 340 16.17 -19.01 6.94
C ASN A 340 16.60 -18.76 8.39
N SER A 341 16.96 -17.51 8.70
CA SER A 341 17.26 -17.07 10.06
C SER A 341 16.30 -15.95 10.49
N PRO A 342 15.73 -16.00 11.69
CA PRO A 342 14.91 -14.90 12.20
C PRO A 342 15.77 -13.64 12.43
N ILE A 343 15.13 -12.46 12.31
CA ILE A 343 15.79 -11.20 12.66
C ILE A 343 15.43 -10.84 14.11
N SER A 344 16.44 -10.56 14.91
CA SER A 344 16.34 -9.96 16.24
C SER A 344 17.44 -8.93 16.41
N LEU A 345 17.15 -7.84 17.09
CA LEU A 345 18.08 -6.75 17.36
C LEU A 345 18.68 -6.89 18.77
N SER A 346 19.77 -6.19 19.05
CA SER A 346 20.21 -6.06 20.45
C SER A 346 19.12 -5.38 21.28
N GLU A 347 19.03 -5.73 22.54
CA GLU A 347 17.95 -5.24 23.42
C GLU A 347 17.91 -3.71 23.49
N ASP A 348 19.04 -3.05 23.54
CA ASP A 348 19.15 -1.58 23.61
C ASP A 348 18.65 -0.92 22.32
N VAL A 349 18.95 -1.49 21.16
CA VAL A 349 18.43 -0.99 19.87
C VAL A 349 16.94 -1.24 19.75
N TRP A 350 16.47 -2.43 20.11
CA TRP A 350 15.07 -2.79 20.01
C TRP A 350 14.17 -1.97 20.96
N LYS A 351 14.66 -1.58 22.13
CA LYS A 351 13.90 -0.73 23.09
C LYS A 351 13.49 0.63 22.50
N LYS A 352 14.15 1.14 21.46
CA LYS A 352 13.72 2.32 20.70
C LYS A 352 12.27 2.17 20.18
N THR A 353 11.78 0.92 20.02
CA THR A 353 10.38 0.61 19.66
C THR A 353 9.39 1.36 20.55
N TYR A 354 9.61 1.36 21.86
CA TYR A 354 8.66 1.89 22.84
C TYR A 354 8.48 3.41 22.78
N ASP A 355 9.39 4.14 22.13
CA ASP A 355 9.28 5.58 21.99
C ASP A 355 8.21 5.96 20.96
N LEU A 356 8.08 5.19 19.88
CA LEU A 356 7.24 5.53 18.72
C LEU A 356 6.17 4.49 18.41
N PHE A 357 6.45 3.20 18.59
CA PHE A 357 5.57 2.12 18.16
C PHE A 357 4.87 1.40 19.31
N CYS A 358 3.68 0.90 19.02
CA CYS A 358 3.01 -0.16 19.76
C CYS A 358 2.33 -1.09 18.76
N SER A 359 1.92 -2.29 19.18
CA SER A 359 1.31 -3.24 18.25
C SER A 359 0.31 -4.16 18.93
N SER A 360 -0.64 -4.68 18.17
CA SER A 360 -1.51 -5.79 18.59
C SER A 360 -1.80 -6.74 17.44
N SER A 361 -2.20 -7.96 17.80
CA SER A 361 -2.74 -8.96 16.89
C SER A 361 -4.10 -9.40 17.39
N ILE A 362 -5.07 -9.54 16.48
CA ILE A 362 -6.41 -10.06 16.79
C ILE A 362 -6.86 -11.08 15.75
N GLY A 363 -7.69 -12.05 16.19
CA GLY A 363 -8.30 -13.06 15.34
C GLY A 363 -9.69 -12.66 14.81
N ASP A 364 -10.26 -13.52 13.96
CA ASP A 364 -11.51 -13.27 13.27
C ASP A 364 -12.72 -13.12 14.20
N VAL A 365 -12.77 -13.86 15.30
CA VAL A 365 -13.86 -13.74 16.30
C VAL A 365 -13.89 -12.32 16.84
N GLU A 366 -12.76 -11.82 17.30
CA GLU A 366 -12.64 -10.50 17.88
C GLU A 366 -12.85 -9.39 16.81
N THR A 367 -12.36 -9.59 15.59
CA THR A 367 -12.61 -8.72 14.45
C THR A 367 -14.11 -8.56 14.20
N THR A 368 -14.86 -9.68 14.18
CA THR A 368 -16.31 -9.68 14.00
C THR A 368 -17.05 -8.98 15.12
N GLU A 369 -16.62 -9.19 16.37
CA GLU A 369 -17.20 -8.51 17.54
C GLU A 369 -17.00 -6.99 17.49
N ILE A 370 -15.83 -6.53 17.05
CA ILE A 370 -15.55 -5.09 16.87
C ILE A 370 -16.43 -4.51 15.77
N MET A 371 -16.56 -5.18 14.62
CA MET A 371 -17.44 -4.73 13.53
C MET A 371 -18.89 -4.55 14.04
N LYS A 372 -19.42 -5.56 14.73
CA LYS A 372 -20.76 -5.55 15.30
C LYS A 372 -20.93 -4.42 16.33
N LYS A 373 -19.94 -4.23 17.20
CA LYS A 373 -19.96 -3.19 18.23
C LYS A 373 -19.97 -1.78 17.63
N ILE A 374 -19.10 -1.51 16.65
CA ILE A 374 -19.04 -0.20 15.98
C ILE A 374 -20.36 0.11 15.26
N TYR A 375 -20.94 -0.88 14.58
CA TYR A 375 -22.25 -0.71 13.97
C TYR A 375 -23.34 -0.38 15.00
N LYS A 376 -23.41 -1.14 16.11
CA LYS A 376 -24.41 -0.97 17.14
C LYS A 376 -24.28 0.38 17.87
N ASP A 377 -23.06 0.76 18.25
CA ASP A 377 -22.82 1.91 19.11
C ASP A 377 -22.83 3.24 18.33
N PHE A 378 -22.43 3.23 17.05
CA PHE A 378 -22.22 4.45 16.25
C PHE A 378 -22.98 4.46 14.93
N ASN A 379 -23.75 3.41 14.61
CA ASN A 379 -24.41 3.23 13.31
C ASN A 379 -23.43 3.46 12.14
N TYR A 380 -22.20 2.93 12.29
CA TYR A 380 -21.14 3.06 11.32
C TYR A 380 -20.59 1.67 10.96
N VAL A 381 -20.46 1.39 9.66
CA VAL A 381 -20.00 0.10 9.16
C VAL A 381 -18.54 0.17 8.81
N VAL A 382 -17.75 -0.77 9.34
CA VAL A 382 -16.33 -0.90 9.04
C VAL A 382 -16.06 -2.25 8.37
N ASP A 383 -15.01 -2.30 7.54
CA ASP A 383 -14.49 -3.53 6.98
C ASP A 383 -13.60 -4.28 8.01
N PRO A 384 -13.29 -5.57 7.78
CA PRO A 384 -12.47 -6.35 8.72
C PRO A 384 -11.09 -5.75 9.00
N HIS A 385 -10.43 -5.15 7.99
CA HIS A 385 -9.12 -4.51 8.19
C HIS A 385 -9.22 -3.32 9.14
N THR A 386 -10.23 -2.47 8.95
CA THR A 386 -10.50 -1.33 9.84
C THR A 386 -10.84 -1.80 11.26
N ALA A 387 -11.57 -2.90 11.40
CA ALA A 387 -11.87 -3.50 12.70
C ALA A 387 -10.60 -3.94 13.44
N VAL A 388 -9.63 -4.53 12.74
CA VAL A 388 -8.30 -4.82 13.31
C VAL A 388 -7.62 -3.55 13.81
N GLY A 389 -7.69 -2.44 13.06
CA GLY A 389 -7.17 -1.14 13.48
C GLY A 389 -7.88 -0.55 14.70
N LEU A 390 -9.17 -0.83 14.86
CA LEU A 390 -10.00 -0.34 15.97
C LEU A 390 -9.80 -1.10 17.30
N CYS A 391 -9.03 -2.18 17.31
CA CYS A 391 -8.66 -2.90 18.53
C CYS A 391 -7.76 -2.08 19.48
N VAL A 392 -8.02 -0.81 19.56
CA VAL A 392 -7.17 0.23 20.16
C VAL A 392 -7.04 0.08 21.67
N SER A 393 -8.10 -0.35 22.36
CA SER A 393 -8.06 -0.54 23.82
C SER A 393 -6.99 -1.54 24.26
N LYS A 394 -6.69 -2.54 23.42
CA LYS A 394 -5.60 -3.49 23.65
C LYS A 394 -4.23 -2.89 23.27
N ILE A 395 -4.19 -2.06 22.22
CA ILE A 395 -2.94 -1.49 21.70
C ILE A 395 -2.34 -0.46 22.65
N PHE A 396 -3.16 0.40 23.25
CA PHE A 396 -2.66 1.51 24.09
C PHE A 396 -2.69 1.21 25.58
N GLY A 397 -3.29 0.09 26.02
CA GLY A 397 -3.29 -0.34 27.41
C GLY A 397 -3.98 0.61 28.40
N GLY A 398 -4.78 1.59 27.92
CA GLY A 398 -5.44 2.58 28.73
C GLY A 398 -5.94 3.80 27.95
N PRO A 399 -6.40 4.87 28.64
CA PRO A 399 -6.87 6.09 27.99
C PRO A 399 -5.81 6.71 27.09
N ILE A 400 -6.18 7.04 25.86
CA ILE A 400 -5.29 7.68 24.90
C ILE A 400 -5.15 9.15 25.28
N SER A 401 -3.94 9.61 25.53
CA SER A 401 -3.67 11.00 25.91
C SER A 401 -3.58 11.98 24.73
N SER A 402 -4.04 11.56 23.55
CA SER A 402 -4.03 12.34 22.30
C SER A 402 -5.07 11.78 21.35
N ASP A 403 -5.57 12.61 20.43
CA ASP A 403 -6.50 12.17 19.40
C ASP A 403 -5.90 11.00 18.60
N LEU A 404 -6.70 9.94 18.40
CA LEU A 404 -6.34 8.76 17.63
C LEU A 404 -7.04 8.76 16.29
N VAL A 405 -6.28 8.53 15.24
CA VAL A 405 -6.79 8.31 13.90
C VAL A 405 -6.60 6.83 13.53
N VAL A 406 -7.69 6.13 13.31
CA VAL A 406 -7.68 4.76 12.78
C VAL A 406 -7.85 4.83 11.27
N LEU A 407 -6.97 4.21 10.51
CA LEU A 407 -7.08 4.21 9.06
C LEU A 407 -8.07 3.14 8.58
N SER A 408 -9.07 3.56 7.83
CA SER A 408 -10.01 2.68 7.14
C SER A 408 -9.54 2.46 5.71
N THR A 409 -8.97 1.27 5.47
CA THR A 409 -8.16 0.98 4.29
C THR A 409 -8.94 0.39 3.12
N ALA A 410 -10.17 -0.08 3.36
CA ALA A 410 -11.05 -0.60 2.32
C ALA A 410 -12.52 -0.33 2.65
N HIS A 411 -13.35 -0.23 1.62
CA HIS A 411 -14.79 -0.07 1.78
C HIS A 411 -15.43 -1.39 2.24
N PRO A 412 -16.31 -1.37 3.26
CA PRO A 412 -16.93 -2.59 3.79
C PRO A 412 -17.71 -3.41 2.76
N GLY A 413 -18.23 -2.78 1.73
CA GLY A 413 -18.93 -3.46 0.62
C GLY A 413 -18.10 -4.47 -0.16
N LYS A 414 -16.79 -4.53 0.02
CA LYS A 414 -15.92 -5.56 -0.57
C LYS A 414 -15.95 -6.89 0.19
N PHE A 415 -16.45 -6.90 1.43
CA PHE A 415 -16.37 -8.03 2.38
C PHE A 415 -17.76 -8.42 2.89
N LEU A 416 -18.68 -8.73 1.97
CA LEU A 416 -20.09 -9.00 2.28
C LEU A 416 -20.28 -10.17 3.25
N ASP A 417 -19.45 -11.19 3.17
CA ASP A 417 -19.55 -12.34 4.08
C ASP A 417 -19.13 -11.98 5.51
N SER A 418 -18.13 -11.12 5.66
CA SER A 418 -17.75 -10.58 6.96
C SER A 418 -18.86 -9.72 7.57
N LEU A 419 -19.57 -8.93 6.75
CA LEU A 419 -20.73 -8.16 7.21
C LEU A 419 -21.87 -9.05 7.69
N LYS A 420 -22.12 -10.17 6.98
CA LYS A 420 -23.13 -11.15 7.41
C LYS A 420 -22.76 -11.80 8.73
N LEU A 421 -21.48 -12.21 8.90
CA LEU A 421 -20.97 -12.77 10.16
C LEU A 421 -21.10 -11.79 11.32
N ALA A 422 -20.87 -10.50 11.07
CA ALA A 422 -21.06 -9.43 12.06
C ALA A 422 -22.53 -9.02 12.25
N GLU A 423 -23.50 -9.68 11.61
CA GLU A 423 -24.94 -9.37 11.67
C GLU A 423 -25.26 -7.91 11.27
N ILE A 424 -24.54 -7.36 10.30
CA ILE A 424 -24.74 -5.99 9.80
C ILE A 424 -25.69 -6.05 8.60
N PRO A 425 -26.93 -5.55 8.73
CA PRO A 425 -27.97 -5.75 7.70
C PRO A 425 -27.88 -4.79 6.52
N THR A 426 -27.33 -3.60 6.73
CA THR A 426 -27.29 -2.54 5.73
C THR A 426 -26.02 -1.71 5.86
N PHE A 427 -25.54 -1.18 4.72
CA PHE A 427 -24.41 -0.27 4.65
C PHE A 427 -24.54 0.64 3.43
N GLU A 428 -23.84 1.77 3.44
CA GLU A 428 -23.76 2.67 2.29
C GLU A 428 -23.00 1.96 1.16
N LYS A 429 -23.60 1.96 -0.05
CA LYS A 429 -23.00 1.29 -1.20
C LYS A 429 -22.02 2.24 -1.88
N HIS A 430 -20.83 1.74 -2.17
CA HIS A 430 -19.90 2.42 -3.05
C HIS A 430 -20.38 2.27 -4.50
N HIS A 431 -20.40 3.36 -5.25
CA HIS A 431 -20.93 3.41 -6.61
C HIS A 431 -20.25 2.37 -7.53
N THR A 432 -18.93 2.39 -7.60
CA THR A 432 -18.16 1.48 -8.48
C THR A 432 -18.34 0.01 -8.12
N LEU A 433 -18.45 -0.34 -6.82
CA LEU A 433 -18.68 -1.73 -6.40
C LEU A 433 -20.04 -2.25 -6.83
N SER A 434 -21.04 -1.39 -6.88
CA SER A 434 -22.39 -1.77 -7.34
C SER A 434 -22.42 -2.01 -8.85
N GLU A 435 -21.63 -1.26 -9.61
CA GLU A 435 -21.57 -1.40 -11.06
C GLU A 435 -20.91 -2.71 -11.52
N VAL A 436 -19.77 -3.10 -10.90
CA VAL A 436 -19.01 -4.28 -11.35
C VAL A 436 -19.78 -5.59 -11.19
N LEU A 437 -20.74 -5.65 -10.25
CA LEU A 437 -21.51 -6.88 -10.00
C LEU A 437 -22.30 -7.39 -11.21
N ASN A 438 -22.73 -6.48 -12.10
CA ASN A 438 -23.58 -6.78 -13.26
C ASN A 438 -22.84 -6.72 -14.59
N LYS A 439 -21.52 -6.42 -14.59
CA LYS A 439 -20.70 -6.36 -15.82
C LYS A 439 -20.25 -7.75 -16.24
N GLU A 440 -20.04 -7.93 -17.55
CA GLU A 440 -19.42 -9.12 -18.14
C GLU A 440 -17.94 -9.21 -17.77
N GLU A 441 -17.46 -10.43 -17.56
CA GLU A 441 -16.08 -10.68 -17.16
C GLU A 441 -15.21 -11.04 -18.37
N TYR A 442 -14.03 -10.47 -18.45
CA TYR A 442 -13.01 -10.69 -19.48
C TYR A 442 -11.74 -11.21 -18.81
N SER A 443 -11.42 -12.47 -19.04
CA SER A 443 -10.22 -13.11 -18.51
C SER A 443 -9.79 -14.28 -19.37
N TYR A 444 -8.54 -14.70 -19.18
CA TYR A 444 -7.94 -15.82 -19.92
C TYR A 444 -7.43 -16.85 -18.91
N SER A 445 -7.74 -18.13 -19.15
CA SER A 445 -7.27 -19.21 -18.28
C SER A 445 -5.98 -19.81 -18.82
N LEU A 446 -4.98 -19.96 -17.97
CA LEU A 446 -3.68 -20.54 -18.28
C LEU A 446 -3.24 -21.48 -17.14
N GLU A 447 -2.40 -22.46 -17.47
CA GLU A 447 -1.73 -23.27 -16.45
C GLU A 447 -0.65 -22.44 -15.72
N ALA A 448 -0.24 -22.89 -14.53
CA ALA A 448 0.86 -22.29 -13.76
C ALA A 448 2.23 -22.61 -14.42
N ASP A 449 2.36 -22.22 -15.67
CA ASP A 449 3.51 -22.47 -16.53
C ASP A 449 4.08 -21.16 -17.09
N GLN A 450 5.36 -20.88 -16.80
CA GLN A 450 6.05 -19.66 -17.20
C GLN A 450 6.03 -19.45 -18.72
N ASP A 451 6.28 -20.52 -19.51
CA ASP A 451 6.39 -20.39 -20.96
C ASP A 451 5.03 -20.09 -21.61
N GLN A 452 3.94 -20.65 -21.07
CA GLN A 452 2.59 -20.31 -21.51
C GLN A 452 2.27 -18.85 -21.25
N VAL A 453 2.58 -18.33 -20.06
CA VAL A 453 2.36 -16.92 -19.71
C VAL A 453 3.20 -16.00 -20.59
N PHE A 454 4.49 -16.26 -20.75
CA PHE A 454 5.37 -15.44 -21.58
C PHE A 454 4.96 -15.47 -23.06
N ASN A 455 4.54 -16.61 -23.59
CA ASN A 455 4.01 -16.73 -24.95
C ASN A 455 2.69 -15.94 -25.10
N PHE A 456 1.81 -15.97 -24.09
CA PHE A 456 0.60 -15.15 -24.10
C PHE A 456 0.93 -13.67 -24.13
N ILE A 457 1.86 -13.20 -23.28
CA ILE A 457 2.32 -11.81 -23.28
C ILE A 457 2.89 -11.43 -24.65
N LYS A 458 3.77 -12.24 -25.25
CA LYS A 458 4.34 -12.00 -26.57
C LYS A 458 3.28 -11.80 -27.66
N ARG A 459 2.24 -12.66 -27.67
CA ARG A 459 1.14 -12.61 -28.65
C ARG A 459 0.27 -11.36 -28.51
N ASN A 460 0.09 -10.85 -27.31
CA ASN A 460 -0.78 -9.71 -27.02
C ASN A 460 0.00 -8.39 -26.84
N ASN A 461 1.29 -8.43 -27.12
CA ASN A 461 2.19 -7.29 -26.97
C ASN A 461 2.44 -6.55 -28.32
N HIS A 462 1.43 -6.46 -29.18
CA HIS A 462 1.53 -5.79 -30.48
C HIS A 462 1.36 -4.28 -30.38
#